data_c94b3d6bc188395d52f3cd9296ecc749
#
_entry.id   c94b3d6bc188395d52f3cd9296ecc749
#
_cell.length_a   1.000
_cell.length_b   1.000
_cell.length_c   1.000
_cell.angle_alpha   90.00
_cell.angle_beta   90.00
_cell.angle_gamma   90.00
#
_symmetry.space_group_name_H-M   'P 1'
#
loop_
_entity.id
_entity.type
_entity.pdbx_description
1 polymer ?
#
loop_
_entity_poly.entity_id
_entity_poly.type
_entity_poly.pdbx_seq_one_letter_code
_entity_poly.pdbx_strand_id
1 'polypeptide(L)'
;MIRVAKKYWTVLRVGLVVLWVRLLLRVKSLPLVLDRLNPRSTSGRPDEAVIGDLVYYVDRWLQLFPYNEKGNCFPRSLALYWFARRLGYPVLFHCGVRKEASNLDGHAWLTLDRQPFHETGQHWQHFTVTFSYPPDPSAAGRQDSAIRRQDNKTAMS
;
A
#
# COMPACT_ATOMS: atom_id res chain seq x y z
N MET A 1 -19.85 27.67 8.21
CA MET A 1 -18.51 27.76 8.79
C MET A 1 -17.92 26.42 9.24
N ILE A 2 -18.66 25.55 9.95
CA ILE A 2 -18.17 24.25 10.47
C ILE A 2 -17.70 23.28 9.35
N ARG A 3 -18.38 23.23 8.20
CA ARG A 3 -18.01 22.36 7.06
C ARG A 3 -16.66 22.75 6.46
N VAL A 4 -16.38 24.04 6.36
CA VAL A 4 -15.14 24.57 5.78
C VAL A 4 -13.96 24.26 6.70
N ALA A 5 -14.10 24.50 7.99
CA ALA A 5 -13.07 24.16 9.00
C ALA A 5 -12.74 22.66 9.01
N LYS A 6 -13.76 21.79 8.90
CA LYS A 6 -13.57 20.34 8.83
C LYS A 6 -12.80 19.91 7.57
N LYS A 7 -13.07 20.56 6.43
CA LYS A 7 -12.34 20.30 5.19
C LYS A 7 -10.86 20.66 5.32
N TYR A 8 -10.54 21.86 5.81
CA TYR A 8 -9.14 22.28 6.01
C TYR A 8 -8.41 21.42 7.02
N TRP A 9 -9.08 20.99 8.08
CA TRP A 9 -8.52 20.05 9.06
C TRP A 9 -8.17 18.70 8.40
N THR A 10 -9.05 18.17 7.54
CA THR A 10 -8.80 16.93 6.81
C THR A 10 -7.61 17.07 5.88
N VAL A 11 -7.53 18.16 5.11
CA VAL A 11 -6.40 18.45 4.20
C VAL A 11 -5.08 18.51 4.97
N LEU A 12 -5.03 19.24 6.08
CA LEU A 12 -3.84 19.34 6.94
C LEU A 12 -3.44 17.98 7.50
N ARG A 13 -4.39 17.22 8.03
CA ARG A 13 -4.15 15.87 8.56
C ARG A 13 -3.58 14.94 7.50
N VAL A 14 -4.11 14.97 6.28
CA VAL A 14 -3.57 14.17 5.17
C VAL A 14 -2.14 14.57 4.86
N GLY A 15 -1.83 15.87 4.78
CA GLY A 15 -0.48 16.36 4.55
C GLY A 15 0.51 15.90 5.62
N LEU A 16 0.12 15.96 6.90
CA LEU A 16 0.94 15.48 8.00
C LEU A 16 1.21 13.98 7.92
N VAL A 17 0.20 13.17 7.55
CA VAL A 17 0.37 11.72 7.37
C VAL A 17 1.30 11.42 6.20
N VAL A 18 1.13 12.07 5.06
CA VAL A 18 2.02 11.92 3.89
C VAL A 18 3.47 12.26 4.26
N LEU A 19 3.68 13.38 4.94
CA LEU A 19 5.02 13.78 5.40
C LEU A 19 5.60 12.76 6.39
N TRP A 20 4.82 12.33 7.36
CA TRP A 20 5.23 11.33 8.35
C TRP A 20 5.61 10.00 7.70
N VAL A 21 4.81 9.49 6.76
CA VAL A 21 5.12 8.28 5.99
C VAL A 21 6.44 8.43 5.22
N ARG A 22 6.66 9.58 4.56
CA ARG A 22 7.91 9.86 3.84
C ARG A 22 9.13 9.87 4.77
N LEU A 23 8.98 10.43 5.96
CA LEU A 23 10.05 10.42 6.98
C LEU A 23 10.32 9.00 7.49
N LEU A 24 9.27 8.22 7.77
CA LEU A 24 9.43 6.83 8.19
C LEU A 24 10.18 6.00 7.15
N LEU A 25 9.86 6.15 5.88
CA LEU A 25 10.53 5.46 4.77
C LEU A 25 12.02 5.81 4.63
N ARG A 26 12.46 6.96 5.17
CA ARG A 26 13.88 7.35 5.18
C ARG A 26 14.69 6.68 6.29
N VAL A 27 14.05 6.34 7.41
CA VAL A 27 14.74 5.93 8.63
C VAL A 27 14.40 4.51 9.09
N LYS A 28 13.39 3.86 8.50
CA LYS A 28 12.90 2.54 8.90
C LYS A 28 12.74 1.62 7.71
N SER A 29 12.91 0.31 7.95
CA SER A 29 12.57 -0.71 6.95
C SER A 29 11.05 -0.82 6.77
N LEU A 30 10.61 -1.25 5.58
CA LEU A 30 9.21 -1.34 5.20
C LEU A 30 8.35 -2.15 6.18
N PRO A 31 8.76 -3.34 6.69
CA PRO A 31 7.98 -4.07 7.67
C PRO A 31 7.71 -3.27 8.95
N LEU A 32 8.73 -2.58 9.48
CA LEU A 32 8.57 -1.74 10.68
C LEU A 32 7.66 -0.53 10.45
N VAL A 33 7.68 0.02 9.23
CA VAL A 33 6.75 1.10 8.84
C VAL A 33 5.32 0.57 8.86
N LEU A 34 5.06 -0.57 8.25
CA LEU A 34 3.73 -1.17 8.18
C LEU A 34 3.18 -1.54 9.57
N ASP A 35 4.00 -2.13 10.43
CA ASP A 35 3.62 -2.41 11.82
C ASP A 35 3.20 -1.14 12.56
N ARG A 36 3.91 -0.04 12.32
CA ARG A 36 3.60 1.24 12.97
C ARG A 36 2.36 1.90 12.39
N LEU A 37 2.09 1.69 11.11
CA LEU A 37 0.91 2.20 10.42
C LEU A 37 -0.34 1.38 10.72
N ASN A 38 -0.19 0.10 11.07
CA ASN A 38 -1.30 -0.79 11.36
C ASN A 38 -1.96 -0.40 12.68
N PRO A 39 -3.25 -0.05 12.71
CA PRO A 39 -3.93 0.29 13.96
C PRO A 39 -4.12 -0.97 14.81
N ARG A 40 -3.94 -0.83 16.12
CA ARG A 40 -4.16 -1.91 17.09
C ARG A 40 -5.64 -2.31 17.21
N SER A 41 -6.54 -1.40 16.91
CA SER A 41 -7.99 -1.67 16.81
C SER A 41 -8.57 -0.88 15.64
N THR A 42 -9.41 -1.52 14.85
CA THR A 42 -10.19 -0.89 13.79
C THR A 42 -11.61 -0.68 14.32
N SER A 43 -11.91 0.51 14.79
CA SER A 43 -13.25 0.88 15.27
C SER A 43 -14.05 1.67 14.22
N GLY A 44 -13.43 1.95 13.07
CA GLY A 44 -14.06 2.68 11.98
C GLY A 44 -15.10 1.82 11.25
N ARG A 45 -16.07 2.50 10.63
CA ARG A 45 -16.97 1.88 9.66
C ARG A 45 -16.55 2.33 8.26
N PRO A 46 -16.42 1.42 7.28
CA PRO A 46 -16.13 1.76 5.90
C PRO A 46 -17.10 2.82 5.37
N ASP A 47 -16.55 3.87 4.76
CA ASP A 47 -17.30 4.98 4.16
C ASP A 47 -16.59 5.40 2.88
N GLU A 48 -17.24 5.08 1.74
CA GLU A 48 -16.67 5.27 0.40
C GLU A 48 -16.48 6.76 0.05
N ALA A 49 -17.36 7.62 0.53
CA ALA A 49 -17.24 9.05 0.29
C ALA A 49 -16.04 9.63 1.03
N VAL A 50 -15.83 9.19 2.29
CA VAL A 50 -14.70 9.63 3.10
C VAL A 50 -13.38 9.13 2.55
N ILE A 51 -13.30 7.85 2.15
CA ILE A 51 -12.03 7.33 1.60
C ILE A 51 -11.73 7.95 0.24
N GLY A 52 -12.73 8.21 -0.60
CA GLY A 52 -12.56 8.90 -1.89
C GLY A 52 -11.98 10.31 -1.73
N ASP A 53 -12.49 11.08 -0.77
CA ASP A 53 -11.93 12.39 -0.42
C ASP A 53 -10.47 12.29 0.06
N LEU A 54 -10.16 11.30 0.89
CA LEU A 54 -8.79 11.07 1.39
C LEU A 54 -7.82 10.69 0.27
N VAL A 55 -8.23 9.82 -0.66
CA VAL A 55 -7.44 9.48 -1.87
C VAL A 55 -7.13 10.75 -2.67
N TYR A 56 -8.15 11.57 -2.94
CA TYR A 56 -7.98 12.83 -3.66
C TYR A 56 -6.95 13.75 -2.97
N TYR A 57 -7.04 13.93 -1.65
CA TYR A 57 -6.10 14.77 -0.92
C TYR A 57 -4.70 14.18 -0.82
N VAL A 58 -4.55 12.85 -0.67
CA VAL A 58 -3.23 12.18 -0.70
C VAL A 58 -2.55 12.44 -2.04
N ASP A 59 -3.27 12.25 -3.15
CA ASP A 59 -2.73 12.45 -4.48
C ASP A 59 -2.33 13.93 -4.72
N ARG A 60 -3.14 14.90 -4.22
CA ARG A 60 -2.80 16.33 -4.29
C ARG A 60 -1.56 16.68 -3.47
N TRP A 61 -1.42 16.17 -2.27
CA TRP A 61 -0.24 16.41 -1.45
C TRP A 61 1.02 15.81 -2.08
N LEU A 62 0.93 14.64 -2.68
CA LEU A 62 2.07 14.00 -3.35
C LEU A 62 2.54 14.78 -4.58
N GLN A 63 1.64 15.47 -5.28
CA GLN A 63 2.00 16.35 -6.41
C GLN A 63 2.84 17.58 -6.00
N LEU A 64 2.79 18.00 -4.72
CA LEU A 64 3.60 19.11 -4.20
C LEU A 64 5.07 18.72 -3.97
N PHE A 65 5.37 17.43 -3.94
CA PHE A 65 6.75 16.96 -3.79
C PHE A 65 7.39 16.76 -5.16
N PRO A 66 8.65 17.20 -5.35
CA PRO A 66 9.33 17.02 -6.61
C PRO A 66 9.36 15.52 -6.97
N TYR A 67 9.25 15.23 -8.26
CA TYR A 67 9.31 13.90 -8.80
C TYR A 67 10.58 13.20 -8.28
N ASN A 68 10.40 12.02 -7.71
CA ASN A 68 11.49 11.15 -7.32
C ASN A 68 11.57 10.03 -8.35
N GLU A 69 12.75 9.67 -8.83
CA GLU A 69 12.98 8.55 -9.77
C GLU A 69 12.32 7.23 -9.28
N LYS A 70 12.22 7.06 -7.97
CA LYS A 70 11.52 5.92 -7.33
C LYS A 70 9.99 6.04 -7.32
N GLY A 71 9.42 7.12 -7.85
CA GLY A 71 8.00 7.37 -7.87
C GLY A 71 7.38 7.65 -6.49
N ASN A 72 6.09 7.93 -6.48
CA ASN A 72 5.29 8.19 -5.27
C ASN A 72 4.40 6.99 -4.86
N CYS A 73 4.54 5.81 -5.49
CA CYS A 73 3.69 4.66 -5.22
C CYS A 73 3.77 4.18 -3.76
N PHE A 74 4.98 4.08 -3.18
CA PHE A 74 5.15 3.68 -1.78
C PHE A 74 4.53 4.67 -0.80
N PRO A 75 4.88 5.97 -0.78
CA PRO A 75 4.25 6.90 0.15
C PRO A 75 2.73 7.04 -0.08
N ARG A 76 2.24 6.90 -1.32
CA ARG A 76 0.82 6.88 -1.63
C ARG A 76 0.11 5.69 -0.98
N SER A 77 0.57 4.49 -1.29
CA SER A 77 -0.03 3.25 -0.80
C SER A 77 0.04 3.14 0.72
N LEU A 78 1.14 3.55 1.36
CA LEU A 78 1.28 3.53 2.81
C LEU A 78 0.37 4.57 3.50
N ALA A 79 0.22 5.78 2.95
CA ALA A 79 -0.70 6.78 3.48
C ALA A 79 -2.15 6.29 3.36
N LEU A 80 -2.54 5.75 2.21
CA LEU A 80 -3.87 5.17 2.00
C LEU A 80 -4.11 3.95 2.90
N TYR A 81 -3.10 3.08 3.09
CA TYR A 81 -3.16 1.96 4.04
C TYR A 81 -3.51 2.45 5.44
N TRP A 82 -2.82 3.51 5.93
CA TRP A 82 -3.06 4.08 7.25
C TRP A 82 -4.48 4.60 7.41
N PHE A 83 -5.03 5.30 6.40
CA PHE A 83 -6.40 5.82 6.43
C PHE A 83 -7.43 4.70 6.31
N ALA A 84 -7.29 3.81 5.32
CA ALA A 84 -8.22 2.73 5.06
C ALA A 84 -8.38 1.80 6.28
N ARG A 85 -7.27 1.38 6.87
CA ARG A 85 -7.29 0.53 8.08
C ARG A 85 -8.02 1.19 9.25
N ARG A 86 -7.89 2.51 9.43
CA ARG A 86 -8.61 3.26 10.48
C ARG A 86 -10.09 3.45 10.19
N LEU A 87 -10.46 3.46 8.92
CA LEU A 87 -11.88 3.45 8.50
C LEU A 87 -12.50 2.05 8.49
N GLY A 88 -11.76 1.02 8.91
CA GLY A 88 -12.28 -0.34 8.99
C GLY A 88 -12.18 -1.15 7.70
N TYR A 89 -11.52 -0.65 6.66
CA TYR A 89 -11.27 -1.43 5.45
C TYR A 89 -10.15 -2.47 5.70
N PRO A 90 -10.39 -3.77 5.48
CA PRO A 90 -9.38 -4.82 5.65
C PRO A 90 -8.42 -4.90 4.45
N VAL A 91 -7.84 -3.76 4.06
CA VAL A 91 -6.92 -3.69 2.92
C VAL A 91 -5.61 -4.40 3.21
N LEU A 92 -5.05 -5.00 2.15
CA LEU A 92 -3.71 -5.57 2.11
C LEU A 92 -2.78 -4.63 1.33
N PHE A 93 -1.58 -4.42 1.86
CA PHE A 93 -0.51 -3.73 1.15
C PHE A 93 0.32 -4.73 0.38
N HIS A 94 0.64 -4.42 -0.87
CA HIS A 94 1.55 -5.21 -1.70
C HIS A 94 2.68 -4.34 -2.22
N CYS A 95 3.84 -4.95 -2.38
CA CYS A 95 4.85 -4.45 -3.26
C CYS A 95 5.35 -5.57 -4.16
N GLY A 96 5.72 -5.22 -5.38
CA GLY A 96 6.18 -6.16 -6.37
C GLY A 96 7.21 -5.53 -7.29
N VAL A 97 7.81 -6.39 -8.08
CA VAL A 97 8.84 -6.02 -9.06
C VAL A 97 8.45 -6.52 -10.45
N ARG A 98 8.86 -5.76 -11.46
CA ARG A 98 8.75 -6.12 -12.87
C ARG A 98 10.11 -5.92 -13.51
N LYS A 99 10.55 -6.90 -14.30
CA LYS A 99 11.73 -6.75 -15.12
C LYS A 99 11.33 -6.08 -16.44
N GLU A 100 11.93 -4.94 -16.74
CA GLU A 100 11.70 -4.20 -17.96
C GLU A 100 13.04 -3.98 -18.66
N ALA A 101 13.27 -4.73 -19.75
CA ALA A 101 14.54 -4.76 -20.49
C ALA A 101 15.74 -4.98 -19.55
N SER A 102 16.53 -3.94 -19.26
CA SER A 102 17.71 -3.97 -18.38
C SER A 102 17.43 -3.47 -16.95
N ASN A 103 16.25 -2.93 -16.66
CA ASN A 103 15.91 -2.33 -15.40
C ASN A 103 14.90 -3.17 -14.60
N LEU A 104 15.00 -3.06 -13.28
CA LEU A 104 14.01 -3.60 -12.36
C LEU A 104 13.11 -2.46 -11.90
N ASP A 105 11.84 -2.51 -12.30
CA ASP A 105 10.84 -1.56 -11.86
C ASP A 105 10.08 -2.10 -10.65
N GLY A 106 9.81 -1.24 -9.67
CA GLY A 106 9.11 -1.58 -8.43
C GLY A 106 7.82 -0.79 -8.27
N HIS A 107 6.76 -1.45 -7.83
CA HIS A 107 5.46 -0.82 -7.58
C HIS A 107 4.91 -1.24 -6.21
N ALA A 108 4.13 -0.35 -5.59
CA ALA A 108 3.40 -0.62 -4.35
C ALA A 108 1.94 -0.23 -4.53
N TRP A 109 1.03 -1.10 -4.08
CA TRP A 109 -0.42 -0.89 -4.20
C TRP A 109 -1.19 -1.53 -3.04
N LEU A 110 -2.48 -1.25 -2.98
CA LEU A 110 -3.40 -1.85 -2.02
C LEU A 110 -4.41 -2.75 -2.74
N THR A 111 -4.85 -3.79 -2.05
CA THR A 111 -6.02 -4.58 -2.46
C THR A 111 -7.04 -4.67 -1.34
N LEU A 112 -8.30 -4.77 -1.72
CA LEU A 112 -9.44 -5.12 -0.88
C LEU A 112 -10.17 -6.27 -1.58
N ASP A 113 -10.37 -7.37 -0.87
CA ASP A 113 -11.02 -8.57 -1.43
C ASP A 113 -10.39 -9.04 -2.78
N ARG A 114 -9.06 -8.96 -2.88
CA ARG A 114 -8.25 -9.27 -4.07
C ARG A 114 -8.43 -8.32 -5.26
N GLN A 115 -9.21 -7.29 -5.11
CA GLN A 115 -9.35 -6.23 -6.11
C GLN A 115 -8.45 -5.04 -5.77
N PRO A 116 -7.94 -4.30 -6.77
CA PRO A 116 -7.15 -3.11 -6.52
C PRO A 116 -7.99 -2.06 -5.78
N PHE A 117 -7.42 -1.51 -4.72
CA PHE A 117 -8.09 -0.53 -3.89
C PHE A 117 -7.59 0.87 -4.24
N HIS A 118 -8.46 1.67 -4.90
CA HIS A 118 -8.16 3.02 -5.37
C HIS A 118 -6.85 3.13 -6.19
N GLU A 119 -6.55 2.10 -6.97
CA GLU A 119 -5.43 2.10 -7.90
C GLU A 119 -5.90 2.56 -9.29
N THR A 120 -5.09 3.34 -9.97
CA THR A 120 -5.40 3.80 -11.33
C THR A 120 -4.81 2.87 -12.37
N GLY A 121 -5.66 2.39 -13.30
CA GLY A 121 -5.23 1.49 -14.38
C GLY A 121 -5.01 0.04 -13.93
N GLN A 122 -4.49 -0.77 -14.84
CA GLN A 122 -4.28 -2.20 -14.66
C GLN A 122 -2.78 -2.60 -14.63
N HIS A 123 -1.87 -1.64 -14.65
CA HIS A 123 -0.43 -1.89 -14.72
C HIS A 123 0.12 -2.68 -13.53
N TRP A 124 -0.52 -2.64 -12.36
CA TRP A 124 -0.16 -3.43 -11.18
C TRP A 124 -0.17 -4.95 -11.45
N GLN A 125 -0.97 -5.43 -12.41
CA GLN A 125 -1.05 -6.85 -12.79
C GLN A 125 0.24 -7.39 -13.39
N HIS A 126 1.10 -6.53 -13.93
CA HIS A 126 2.38 -6.90 -14.54
C HIS A 126 3.51 -7.04 -13.52
N PHE A 127 3.25 -6.75 -12.23
CA PHE A 127 4.24 -6.87 -11.18
C PHE A 127 4.12 -8.20 -10.46
N THR A 128 5.26 -8.88 -10.28
CA THR A 128 5.36 -10.05 -9.41
C THR A 128 5.38 -9.59 -7.97
N VAL A 129 4.39 -10.00 -7.16
CA VAL A 129 4.32 -9.66 -5.74
C VAL A 129 5.51 -10.29 -5.02
N THR A 130 6.31 -9.47 -4.37
CA THR A 130 7.47 -9.90 -3.57
C THR A 130 7.21 -9.80 -2.07
N PHE A 131 6.25 -8.96 -1.67
CA PHE A 131 5.91 -8.77 -0.27
C PHE A 131 4.44 -8.34 -0.13
N SER A 132 3.76 -8.87 0.91
CA SER A 132 2.39 -8.51 1.28
C SER A 132 2.26 -8.30 2.78
N TYR A 133 1.43 -7.34 3.19
CA TYR A 133 1.17 -7.05 4.60
C TYR A 133 -0.28 -6.61 4.84
N PRO A 134 -1.00 -7.15 5.84
CA PRO A 134 -0.66 -8.33 6.61
C PRO A 134 -0.34 -9.53 5.71
N PRO A 135 0.35 -10.57 6.19
CA PRO A 135 0.60 -11.76 5.38
C PRO A 135 -0.70 -12.28 4.78
N ASP A 136 -0.73 -12.45 3.46
CA ASP A 136 -1.89 -13.01 2.77
C ASP A 136 -1.98 -14.52 3.07
N PRO A 137 -2.99 -14.98 3.80
CA PRO A 137 -3.11 -16.41 4.14
C PRO A 137 -3.24 -17.29 2.89
N SER A 138 -3.68 -16.74 1.76
CA SER A 138 -3.76 -17.49 0.49
C SER A 138 -2.42 -17.60 -0.25
N ALA A 139 -1.44 -16.75 0.07
CA ALA A 139 -0.10 -16.78 -0.50
C ALA A 139 0.80 -17.80 0.20
N ALA A 140 0.61 -18.04 1.49
CA ALA A 140 1.37 -19.02 2.28
C ALA A 140 1.24 -20.44 1.71
N GLY A 141 0.05 -20.85 1.31
CA GLY A 141 -0.20 -22.19 0.72
C GLY A 141 0.40 -22.39 -0.68
N ARG A 142 0.71 -21.31 -1.41
CA ARG A 142 1.33 -21.39 -2.74
C ARG A 142 2.84 -21.54 -2.68
N GLN A 143 3.50 -20.93 -1.71
CA GLN A 143 4.93 -21.08 -1.50
C GLN A 143 5.30 -22.51 -1.05
N ASP A 144 4.55 -23.09 -0.12
CA ASP A 144 4.75 -24.49 0.32
C ASP A 144 4.55 -25.50 -0.82
N SER A 145 3.59 -25.29 -1.69
CA SER A 145 3.35 -26.17 -2.84
C SER A 145 4.43 -26.04 -3.92
N ALA A 146 5.03 -24.87 -4.09
CA ALA A 146 6.12 -24.64 -5.03
C ALA A 146 7.44 -25.27 -4.53
N ILE A 147 7.73 -25.13 -3.24
CA ILE A 147 8.92 -25.73 -2.59
C ILE A 147 8.82 -27.25 -2.67
N ARG A 148 7.67 -27.87 -2.30
CA ARG A 148 7.47 -29.33 -2.40
C ARG A 148 7.59 -29.88 -3.82
N ARG A 149 7.22 -29.11 -4.85
CA ARG A 149 7.41 -29.53 -6.25
C ARG A 149 8.86 -29.50 -6.68
N GLN A 150 9.65 -28.58 -6.12
CA GLN A 150 11.08 -28.45 -6.41
C GLN A 150 11.87 -29.58 -5.75
N ASP A 151 11.56 -29.89 -4.48
CA ASP A 151 12.19 -30.98 -3.73
C ASP A 151 11.90 -32.36 -4.37
N ASN A 152 10.68 -32.58 -4.87
CA ASN A 152 10.30 -33.83 -5.53
C ASN A 152 10.95 -34.00 -6.91
N LYS A 153 11.30 -32.88 -7.58
CA LYS A 153 12.00 -32.92 -8.87
C LYS A 153 13.49 -33.22 -8.70
N THR A 154 14.08 -32.78 -7.59
CA THR A 154 15.50 -33.04 -7.24
C THR A 154 15.69 -34.46 -6.71
N ALA A 155 14.68 -35.06 -6.09
CA ALA A 155 14.75 -36.43 -5.58
C ALA A 155 14.57 -37.52 -6.68
N MET A 156 14.15 -37.17 -7.89
CA MET A 156 13.93 -38.07 -9.03
C MET A 156 15.04 -37.95 -10.10
N SER A 157 16.11 -37.18 -9.87
CA SER A 157 17.30 -37.08 -10.71
C SER A 157 18.51 -37.74 -10.05
#